data_6fa0c6f25d15fef5064b1990bd77b856
#
_entry.id   6fa0c6f25d15fef5064b1990bd77b856
#
_cell.length_a   1.000
_cell.length_b   1.000
_cell.length_c   1.000
_cell.angle_alpha   90.00
_cell.angle_beta   90.00
_cell.angle_gamma   90.00
#
_symmetry.space_group_name_H-M   'P 1'
#
loop_
_entity.id
_entity.type
_entity.pdbx_description
1 polymer ?
#
loop_
_entity_poly.entity_id
_entity_poly.type
_entity_poly.pdbx_seq_one_letter_code
_entity_poly.pdbx_strand_id
1 'polypeptide(L)'
;MISLRHFEESDAEVLQTYNLSGKSNDDIISMVHDWNTLSYKGRYFEMFAIQKDATIVGSISIYERSKSIASLGIEIFAPYRRTGHAYEAMRLLIEFATQKGYKIILQQVRTDNLAIICLHEKLGFETDGHVYENQKGHKVLIYLMPLNS
;
A
#
# COMPACT_ATOMS: atom_id res chain seq x y z
N MET A 1 16.81 7.14 -5.37
CA MET A 1 16.08 5.98 -5.94
C MET A 1 15.23 5.32 -4.88
N ILE A 2 14.01 5.00 -5.22
CA ILE A 2 13.09 4.30 -4.31
C ILE A 2 13.34 2.80 -4.39
N SER A 3 13.38 2.15 -3.23
CA SER A 3 13.44 0.70 -3.12
C SER A 3 12.45 0.22 -2.06
N LEU A 4 12.11 -1.07 -2.11
CA LEU A 4 11.19 -1.70 -1.16
C LEU A 4 11.93 -2.80 -0.43
N ARG A 5 11.73 -2.88 0.89
CA ARG A 5 12.23 -3.96 1.72
C ARG A 5 11.25 -4.25 2.86
N HIS A 6 11.38 -5.42 3.47
CA HIS A 6 10.56 -5.70 4.65
C HIS A 6 10.97 -4.79 5.81
N PHE A 7 10.01 -4.48 6.68
CA PHE A 7 10.32 -3.82 7.93
C PHE A 7 11.07 -4.78 8.86
N GLU A 8 11.93 -4.22 9.67
CA GLU A 8 12.71 -4.93 10.70
C GLU A 8 12.36 -4.34 12.07
N GLU A 9 12.72 -5.05 13.15
CA GLU A 9 12.49 -4.56 14.49
C GLU A 9 13.13 -3.19 14.72
N SER A 10 14.29 -2.95 14.14
CA SER A 10 15.01 -1.66 14.26
C SER A 10 14.24 -0.49 13.64
N ASP A 11 13.22 -0.76 12.82
CA ASP A 11 12.37 0.29 12.22
C ASP A 11 11.25 0.75 13.13
N ALA A 12 11.08 0.13 14.31
CA ALA A 12 9.95 0.43 15.20
C ALA A 12 9.90 1.89 15.60
N GLU A 13 11.05 2.53 15.83
CA GLU A 13 11.11 3.94 16.21
C GLU A 13 10.54 4.85 15.11
N VAL A 14 10.89 4.59 13.87
CA VAL A 14 10.38 5.35 12.71
C VAL A 14 8.88 5.17 12.59
N LEU A 15 8.39 3.94 12.70
CA LEU A 15 6.96 3.65 12.65
C LEU A 15 6.20 4.35 13.78
N GLN A 16 6.77 4.35 14.99
CA GLN A 16 6.15 5.04 16.12
C GLN A 16 6.07 6.54 15.88
N THR A 17 7.09 7.11 15.28
CA THR A 17 7.13 8.55 15.00
C THR A 17 6.06 8.98 14.00
N TYR A 18 5.87 8.23 12.91
CA TYR A 18 5.09 8.72 11.77
C TYR A 18 3.76 8.03 11.56
N ASN A 19 3.62 6.78 11.92
CA ASN A 19 2.46 6.00 11.56
C ASN A 19 1.70 5.45 12.78
N LEU A 20 2.44 4.99 13.78
CA LEU A 20 1.88 4.25 14.90
C LEU A 20 2.17 4.96 16.23
N SER A 21 1.97 6.27 16.27
CA SER A 21 2.35 7.10 17.43
C SER A 21 1.62 6.75 18.71
N GLY A 22 0.44 6.11 18.60
CA GLY A 22 -0.33 5.69 19.78
C GLY A 22 0.03 4.31 20.30
N LYS A 23 1.01 3.62 19.72
CA LYS A 23 1.35 2.26 20.08
C LYS A 23 2.71 2.20 20.77
N SER A 24 2.86 1.20 21.67
CA SER A 24 4.14 0.97 22.33
C SER A 24 5.15 0.36 21.36
N ASN A 25 6.43 0.47 21.70
CA ASN A 25 7.48 -0.13 20.88
C ASN A 25 7.30 -1.65 20.76
N ASP A 26 6.92 -2.33 21.84
CA ASP A 26 6.70 -3.77 21.81
C ASP A 26 5.53 -4.15 20.90
N ASP A 27 4.45 -3.36 20.91
CA ASP A 27 3.32 -3.61 20.03
C ASP A 27 3.72 -3.47 18.56
N ILE A 28 4.55 -2.47 18.25
CA ILE A 28 5.02 -2.23 16.89
C ILE A 28 5.92 -3.38 16.42
N ILE A 29 6.83 -3.85 17.27
CA ILE A 29 7.69 -4.99 16.95
C ILE A 29 6.84 -6.24 16.67
N SER A 30 5.79 -6.46 17.46
CA SER A 30 4.86 -7.56 17.24
C SER A 30 4.14 -7.42 15.88
N MET A 31 3.72 -6.21 15.53
CA MET A 31 3.10 -5.96 14.24
C MET A 31 4.07 -6.24 13.08
N VAL A 32 5.33 -5.84 13.22
CA VAL A 32 6.34 -6.11 12.20
C VAL A 32 6.52 -7.62 12.00
N HIS A 33 6.57 -8.39 13.09
CA HIS A 33 6.65 -9.84 13.00
C HIS A 33 5.44 -10.42 12.27
N ASP A 34 4.23 -9.94 12.58
CA ASP A 34 3.00 -10.38 11.91
C ASP A 34 3.04 -10.09 10.42
N TRP A 35 3.47 -8.89 10.03
CA TRP A 35 3.59 -8.55 8.61
C TRP A 35 4.53 -9.49 7.87
N ASN A 36 5.61 -9.92 8.53
CA ASN A 36 6.63 -10.75 7.91
C ASN A 36 6.27 -12.25 7.88
N THR A 37 5.09 -12.62 8.38
CA THR A 37 4.55 -13.97 8.16
C THR A 37 3.99 -14.17 6.76
N LEU A 38 3.83 -13.08 6.00
CA LEU A 38 3.27 -13.06 4.64
C LEU A 38 1.84 -13.61 4.58
N SER A 39 1.08 -13.42 5.65
CA SER A 39 -0.30 -13.87 5.75
C SER A 39 -1.12 -12.90 6.59
N TYR A 40 -2.35 -12.66 6.17
CA TYR A 40 -3.32 -11.90 6.93
C TYR A 40 -4.71 -12.50 6.68
N LYS A 41 -5.36 -12.93 7.75
CA LYS A 41 -6.70 -13.55 7.68
C LYS A 41 -6.75 -14.71 6.67
N GLY A 42 -5.69 -15.52 6.62
CA GLY A 42 -5.62 -16.69 5.77
C GLY A 42 -5.30 -16.42 4.31
N ARG A 43 -4.96 -15.18 3.94
CA ARG A 43 -4.62 -14.81 2.57
C ARG A 43 -3.23 -14.20 2.51
N TYR A 44 -2.62 -14.25 1.33
CA TYR A 44 -1.31 -13.64 1.14
C TYR A 44 -1.36 -12.14 1.42
N PHE A 45 -0.40 -11.68 2.19
CA PHE A 45 -0.20 -10.29 2.54
C PHE A 45 1.29 -10.03 2.67
N GLU A 46 1.77 -8.94 2.11
CA GLU A 46 3.16 -8.56 2.27
C GLU A 46 3.28 -7.04 2.42
N MET A 47 4.01 -6.61 3.45
CA MET A 47 4.23 -5.20 3.76
C MET A 47 5.68 -4.84 3.52
N PHE A 48 5.92 -3.71 2.86
CA PHE A 48 7.25 -3.21 2.58
C PHE A 48 7.43 -1.81 3.15
N ALA A 49 8.63 -1.54 3.63
CA ALA A 49 9.09 -0.17 3.86
C ALA A 49 9.45 0.44 2.51
N ILE A 50 9.03 1.68 2.28
CA ILE A 50 9.46 2.45 1.11
C ILE A 50 10.70 3.21 1.54
N GLN A 51 11.81 2.95 0.88
CA GLN A 51 13.09 3.53 1.24
C GLN A 51 13.62 4.42 0.12
N LYS A 52 13.95 5.64 0.48
CA LYS A 52 14.65 6.58 -0.41
C LYS A 52 16.08 6.69 0.11
N ASP A 53 17.02 6.09 -0.62
CA ASP A 53 18.40 5.94 -0.17
C ASP A 53 18.43 5.25 1.21
N ALA A 54 18.85 5.90 2.27
CA ALA A 54 18.91 5.31 3.61
C ALA A 54 17.69 5.65 4.49
N THR A 55 16.71 6.39 3.96
CA THR A 55 15.59 6.93 4.74
C THR A 55 14.30 6.20 4.41
N ILE A 56 13.57 5.75 5.43
CA ILE A 56 12.23 5.19 5.26
C ILE A 56 11.26 6.36 5.14
N VAL A 57 10.54 6.41 4.02
CA VAL A 57 9.61 7.52 3.73
C VAL A 57 8.14 7.11 3.79
N GLY A 58 7.86 5.82 3.94
CA GLY A 58 6.49 5.33 4.04
C GLY A 58 6.43 3.82 4.01
N SER A 59 5.23 3.31 3.78
CA SER A 59 4.97 1.87 3.70
C SER A 59 4.04 1.57 2.53
N ILE A 60 4.15 0.35 1.99
CA ILE A 60 3.29 -0.11 0.92
C ILE A 60 3.05 -1.60 1.11
N SER A 61 1.84 -2.05 0.81
CA SER A 61 1.48 -3.45 1.00
C SER A 61 0.69 -4.00 -0.17
N ILE A 62 0.71 -5.33 -0.29
CA ILE A 62 -0.11 -6.07 -1.24
C ILE A 62 -0.93 -7.09 -0.45
N TYR A 63 -2.22 -7.19 -0.78
CA TYR A 63 -3.14 -8.11 -0.13
C TYR A 63 -3.91 -8.90 -1.19
N GLU A 64 -3.90 -10.21 -1.07
CA GLU A 64 -4.63 -11.08 -1.99
C GLU A 64 -6.12 -11.09 -1.64
N ARG A 65 -6.96 -10.66 -2.58
CA ARG A 65 -8.42 -10.75 -2.42
C ARG A 65 -8.95 -12.06 -2.96
N SER A 66 -8.32 -12.56 -4.02
CA SER A 66 -8.61 -13.88 -4.60
C SER A 66 -7.34 -14.33 -5.32
N LYS A 67 -7.36 -15.53 -5.90
CA LYS A 67 -6.20 -16.04 -6.63
C LYS A 67 -5.71 -15.11 -7.73
N SER A 68 -6.61 -14.33 -8.33
CA SER A 68 -6.29 -13.48 -9.48
C SER A 68 -6.28 -12.00 -9.15
N ILE A 69 -6.78 -11.59 -8.00
CA ILE A 69 -7.02 -10.18 -7.67
C ILE A 69 -6.26 -9.80 -6.41
N ALA A 70 -5.48 -8.73 -6.50
CA ALA A 70 -4.79 -8.14 -5.35
C ALA A 70 -5.24 -6.69 -5.15
N SER A 71 -5.06 -6.19 -3.94
CA SER A 71 -5.19 -4.77 -3.61
C SER A 71 -3.92 -4.27 -2.98
N LEU A 72 -3.63 -2.99 -3.17
CA LEU A 72 -2.43 -2.35 -2.65
C LEU A 72 -2.82 -1.29 -1.62
N GLY A 73 -2.03 -1.19 -0.55
CA GLY A 73 -2.14 -0.11 0.40
C GLY A 73 -0.88 0.72 0.36
N ILE A 74 -1.00 2.03 0.56
CA ILE A 74 0.16 2.91 0.55
C ILE A 74 -0.01 4.03 1.55
N GLU A 75 1.08 4.36 2.23
CA GLU A 75 1.17 5.54 3.06
C GLU A 75 2.55 6.16 2.90
N ILE A 76 2.58 7.46 2.58
CA ILE A 76 3.82 8.25 2.62
C ILE A 76 3.76 9.08 3.89
N PHE A 77 4.81 9.05 4.70
CA PHE A 77 4.87 9.82 5.94
C PHE A 77 4.85 11.31 5.62
N ALA A 78 4.16 12.10 6.46
CA ALA A 78 3.86 13.49 6.18
C ALA A 78 5.04 14.33 5.66
N PRO A 79 6.27 14.24 6.26
CA PRO A 79 7.38 15.07 5.78
C PRO A 79 7.84 14.76 4.35
N TYR A 80 7.46 13.60 3.82
CA TYR A 80 7.97 13.13 2.52
C TYR A 80 6.90 13.13 1.43
N ARG A 81 5.74 13.72 1.69
CA ARG A 81 4.64 13.79 0.72
C ARG A 81 4.93 14.81 -0.37
N ARG A 82 4.23 14.66 -1.52
CA ARG A 82 4.30 15.55 -2.68
C ARG A 82 5.67 15.55 -3.36
N THR A 83 6.34 14.39 -3.34
CA THR A 83 7.69 14.25 -3.92
C THR A 83 7.76 13.16 -4.98
N GLY A 84 6.63 12.54 -5.34
CA GLY A 84 6.59 11.46 -6.33
C GLY A 84 6.95 10.09 -5.78
N HIS A 85 7.20 9.96 -4.48
CA HIS A 85 7.56 8.66 -3.88
C HIS A 85 6.43 7.64 -3.99
N ALA A 86 5.18 8.07 -3.82
CA ALA A 86 4.03 7.17 -3.93
C ALA A 86 3.91 6.58 -5.33
N TYR A 87 4.11 7.40 -6.35
CA TYR A 87 4.05 6.95 -7.74
C TYR A 87 5.12 5.89 -8.02
N GLU A 88 6.36 6.15 -7.61
CA GLU A 88 7.45 5.19 -7.82
C GLU A 88 7.23 3.89 -7.06
N ALA A 89 6.81 3.97 -5.80
CA ALA A 89 6.57 2.79 -4.98
C ALA A 89 5.43 1.93 -5.55
N MET A 90 4.34 2.57 -5.98
CA MET A 90 3.22 1.86 -6.60
C MET A 90 3.65 1.17 -7.89
N ARG A 91 4.46 1.83 -8.72
CA ARG A 91 4.97 1.20 -9.94
C ARG A 91 5.76 -0.06 -9.64
N LEU A 92 6.63 -0.02 -8.64
CA LEU A 92 7.42 -1.18 -8.24
C LEU A 92 6.52 -2.32 -7.77
N LEU A 93 5.49 -2.00 -6.98
CA LEU A 93 4.61 -3.03 -6.45
C LEU A 93 3.66 -3.59 -7.50
N ILE A 94 3.23 -2.77 -8.45
CA ILE A 94 2.43 -3.24 -9.60
C ILE A 94 3.24 -4.27 -10.40
N GLU A 95 4.51 -3.99 -10.65
CA GLU A 95 5.39 -4.93 -11.34
C GLU A 95 5.56 -6.21 -10.52
N PHE A 96 5.75 -6.09 -9.23
CA PHE A 96 5.85 -7.23 -8.32
C PHE A 96 4.57 -8.09 -8.37
N ALA A 97 3.40 -7.47 -8.34
CA ALA A 97 2.12 -8.17 -8.41
C ALA A 97 1.97 -8.92 -9.74
N THR A 98 2.42 -8.31 -10.83
CA THR A 98 2.42 -8.94 -12.16
C THR A 98 3.30 -10.20 -12.15
N GLN A 99 4.49 -10.10 -11.59
CA GLN A 99 5.43 -11.23 -11.51
C GLN A 99 4.89 -12.35 -10.60
N LYS A 100 4.12 -11.99 -9.58
CA LYS A 100 3.48 -12.97 -8.70
C LYS A 100 2.32 -13.71 -9.38
N GLY A 101 1.85 -13.23 -10.52
CA GLY A 101 0.80 -13.89 -11.28
C GLY A 101 -0.59 -13.34 -11.08
N TYR A 102 -0.76 -12.25 -10.35
CA TYR A 102 -2.06 -11.60 -10.24
C TYR A 102 -2.47 -11.02 -11.59
N LYS A 103 -3.77 -11.01 -11.86
CA LYS A 103 -4.31 -10.57 -13.15
C LYS A 103 -4.92 -9.18 -13.08
N ILE A 104 -5.36 -8.77 -11.89
CA ILE A 104 -6.05 -7.49 -11.70
C ILE A 104 -5.66 -6.93 -10.35
N ILE A 105 -5.43 -5.62 -10.31
CA ILE A 105 -5.38 -4.87 -9.04
C ILE A 105 -6.70 -4.13 -8.91
N LEU A 106 -7.36 -4.31 -7.78
CA LEU A 106 -8.63 -3.66 -7.45
C LEU A 106 -8.40 -2.76 -6.25
N GLN A 107 -8.76 -1.48 -6.39
CA GLN A 107 -8.56 -0.49 -5.34
C GLN A 107 -9.87 0.20 -5.00
N GLN A 108 -10.15 0.37 -3.72
CA GLN A 108 -11.19 1.26 -3.24
C GLN A 108 -10.55 2.58 -2.87
N VAL A 109 -11.04 3.67 -3.46
CA VAL A 109 -10.47 4.99 -3.22
C VAL A 109 -11.60 5.92 -2.77
N ARG A 110 -11.43 6.56 -1.61
CA ARG A 110 -12.44 7.50 -1.10
C ARG A 110 -12.57 8.69 -2.04
N THR A 111 -13.82 9.09 -2.27
CA THR A 111 -14.11 10.20 -3.20
C THR A 111 -13.55 11.53 -2.72
N ASP A 112 -13.28 11.67 -1.41
CA ASP A 112 -12.71 12.89 -0.83
C ASP A 112 -11.18 12.90 -0.83
N ASN A 113 -10.53 11.82 -1.27
CA ASN A 113 -9.08 11.75 -1.29
C ASN A 113 -8.55 12.05 -2.69
N LEU A 114 -8.48 13.35 -3.02
CA LEU A 114 -8.08 13.78 -4.37
C LEU A 114 -6.65 13.38 -4.72
N ALA A 115 -5.75 13.39 -3.75
CA ALA A 115 -4.35 13.01 -4.01
C ALA A 115 -4.24 11.55 -4.46
N ILE A 116 -4.98 10.66 -3.81
CA ILE A 116 -4.97 9.23 -4.16
C ILE A 116 -5.71 8.98 -5.48
N ILE A 117 -6.80 9.71 -5.74
CA ILE A 117 -7.49 9.64 -7.02
C ILE A 117 -6.52 10.02 -8.16
N CYS A 118 -5.84 11.14 -8.03
CA CYS A 118 -4.87 11.59 -9.03
C CYS A 118 -3.75 10.58 -9.22
N LEU A 119 -3.27 10.00 -8.13
CA LEU A 119 -2.21 8.98 -8.19
C LEU A 119 -2.66 7.77 -9.01
N HIS A 120 -3.86 7.25 -8.75
CA HIS A 120 -4.36 6.09 -9.46
C HIS A 120 -4.58 6.38 -10.94
N GLU A 121 -5.12 7.55 -11.26
CA GLU A 121 -5.32 7.94 -12.66
C GLU A 121 -3.99 8.11 -13.39
N LYS A 122 -3.01 8.70 -12.73
CA LYS A 122 -1.67 8.86 -13.30
C LYS A 122 -1.00 7.51 -13.56
N LEU A 123 -1.26 6.52 -12.72
CA LEU A 123 -0.73 5.17 -12.88
C LEU A 123 -1.43 4.37 -13.98
N GLY A 124 -2.58 4.85 -14.47
CA GLY A 124 -3.33 4.16 -15.50
C GLY A 124 -4.48 3.30 -15.00
N PHE A 125 -4.84 3.39 -13.73
CA PHE A 125 -6.04 2.72 -13.22
C PHE A 125 -7.28 3.34 -13.84
N GLU A 126 -8.32 2.52 -14.02
CA GLU A 126 -9.57 2.95 -14.61
C GLU A 126 -10.73 2.75 -13.64
N THR A 127 -11.74 3.61 -13.74
CA THR A 127 -12.96 3.52 -12.95
C THR A 127 -14.15 3.81 -13.84
N ASP A 128 -15.32 3.23 -13.51
CA ASP A 128 -16.56 3.56 -14.21
C ASP A 128 -17.21 4.85 -13.67
N GLY A 129 -16.61 5.45 -12.65
CA GLY A 129 -17.11 6.68 -12.04
C GLY A 129 -18.29 6.50 -11.09
N HIS A 130 -18.78 5.26 -10.94
CA HIS A 130 -19.89 4.99 -10.01
C HIS A 130 -19.41 5.08 -8.57
N VAL A 131 -20.18 5.79 -7.74
CA VAL A 131 -19.86 5.93 -6.32
C VAL A 131 -20.59 4.85 -5.52
N TYR A 132 -19.82 4.09 -4.78
CA TYR A 132 -20.32 3.04 -3.88
C TYR A 132 -20.20 3.52 -2.45
N GLU A 133 -20.98 2.93 -1.55
CA GLU A 133 -20.80 3.15 -0.12
C GLU A 133 -20.22 1.87 0.48
N ASN A 134 -19.09 1.97 1.19
CA ASN A 134 -18.48 0.81 1.81
C ASN A 134 -19.13 0.50 3.17
N GLN A 135 -18.68 -0.58 3.83
CA GLN A 135 -19.26 -1.02 5.09
C GLN A 135 -19.11 0.01 6.22
N LYS A 136 -18.13 0.90 6.11
CA LYS A 136 -17.91 1.97 7.09
C LYS A 136 -18.70 3.22 6.79
N GLY A 137 -19.53 3.21 5.73
CA GLY A 137 -20.31 4.38 5.34
C GLY A 137 -19.56 5.42 4.54
N HIS A 138 -18.36 5.11 4.07
CA HIS A 138 -17.59 6.03 3.23
C HIS A 138 -17.94 5.85 1.76
N LYS A 139 -17.98 6.96 1.04
CA LYS A 139 -18.18 6.94 -0.42
C LYS A 139 -16.86 6.66 -1.11
N VAL A 140 -16.85 5.66 -1.97
CA VAL A 140 -15.64 5.20 -2.66
C VAL A 140 -15.89 5.01 -4.14
N LEU A 141 -14.81 5.15 -4.90
CA LEU A 141 -14.72 4.72 -6.29
C LEU A 141 -13.95 3.40 -6.33
N ILE A 142 -14.29 2.55 -7.29
CA ILE A 142 -13.53 1.33 -7.54
C ILE A 142 -12.64 1.58 -8.75
N TYR A 143 -11.34 1.41 -8.55
CA TYR A 143 -10.33 1.50 -9.61
C TYR A 143 -9.79 0.11 -9.91
N LEU A 144 -9.58 -0.17 -11.18
CA LEU A 144 -9.06 -1.45 -11.64
C LEU A 144 -7.86 -1.23 -12.54
N MET A 145 -6.90 -2.13 -12.44
CA MET A 145 -5.79 -2.21 -13.38
C MET A 145 -5.57 -3.66 -13.79
N PRO A 146 -5.86 -4.02 -15.04
CA PRO A 146 -5.47 -5.33 -15.56
C PRO A 146 -3.96 -5.43 -15.67
N LEU A 147 -3.41 -6.59 -15.31
CA LEU A 147 -1.97 -6.84 -15.34
C LEU A 147 -1.62 -7.76 -16.50
N ASN A 148 -0.54 -7.44 -17.20
CA ASN A 148 -0.03 -8.26 -18.29
C ASN A 148 1.22 -8.98 -17.80
N SER A 149 1.18 -10.28 -17.85
CA SER A 149 2.35 -11.10 -17.50
C SER A 149 3.29 -11.27 -18.69
#